data_1c56c8869c57608055cd436ce1f7f6ce
#
_entry.id   1c56c8869c57608055cd436ce1f7f6ce
#
_cell.length_a   1.000
_cell.length_b   1.000
_cell.length_c   1.000
_cell.angle_alpha   90.00
_cell.angle_beta   90.00
_cell.angle_gamma   90.00
#
_symmetry.space_group_name_H-M   'P 1'
#
loop_
_entity.id
_entity.type
_entity.pdbx_description
1 polymer ?
#
loop_
_entity_poly.entity_id
_entity_poly.type
_entity_poly.pdbx_seq_one_letter_code
_entity_poly.pdbx_strand_id
1 'polypeptide(L)'
;YISNLEKYLGVRLFERTGRGKAFVLTSIGEEYVVRAEKMLELKAEFDGLVENELHKSYPAIRVGIQQRRAISIVPEALQRFMEKYPDVDVIFRDGNLGDLTCMYREGSVDFMVSIFRDELPDAVCQEIAKEPVLLALPDTHPAVSYAYSVEGDIFPHLDIRHLDRETFIVPMQDQSMRRTANYILERARIRPGRIIEIGHFDVILSMVNQGLGIGFNRLGYISDMQKFEHVRYFLINRESYQSSLVLVYRKGHVISECEKYLLDILVETIRSRYEQEATEGSGVSHYTEKRQ
;
A
#
# COMPACT_ATOMS: atom_id res chain seq x y z
N TYR A 1 11.43 -33.40 7.06
CA TYR A 1 9.98 -33.26 7.07
C TYR A 1 9.39 -33.64 5.70
N ILE A 2 9.77 -33.03 4.59
CA ILE A 2 9.23 -33.28 3.24
C ILE A 2 9.41 -34.75 2.82
N SER A 3 10.59 -35.33 3.01
CA SER A 3 10.84 -36.73 2.67
C SER A 3 9.98 -37.75 3.43
N ASN A 4 9.60 -37.41 4.66
CA ASN A 4 8.69 -38.26 5.46
C ASN A 4 7.24 -38.13 4.95
N LEU A 5 6.84 -36.94 4.52
CA LEU A 5 5.55 -36.70 3.92
C LEU A 5 5.41 -37.42 2.57
N GLU A 6 6.42 -37.33 1.71
CA GLU A 6 6.45 -38.04 0.42
C GLU A 6 6.41 -39.56 0.60
N LYS A 7 7.10 -40.08 1.61
CA LYS A 7 7.02 -41.50 1.98
C LYS A 7 5.63 -41.92 2.44
N TYR A 8 4.98 -41.09 3.25
CA TYR A 8 3.63 -41.35 3.74
C TYR A 8 2.60 -41.34 2.59
N LEU A 9 2.73 -40.37 1.67
CA LEU A 9 1.83 -40.21 0.54
C LEU A 9 2.13 -41.18 -0.60
N GLY A 10 3.30 -41.81 -0.63
CA GLY A 10 3.73 -42.70 -1.69
C GLY A 10 4.05 -42.01 -3.02
N VAL A 11 4.11 -40.69 -3.03
CA VAL A 11 4.37 -39.85 -4.23
C VAL A 11 5.40 -38.77 -3.91
N ARG A 12 6.11 -38.33 -4.96
CA ARG A 12 7.01 -37.17 -4.81
C ARG A 12 6.27 -35.87 -5.03
N LEU A 13 6.45 -34.94 -4.10
CA LEU A 13 5.89 -33.60 -4.20
C LEU A 13 6.89 -32.62 -4.82
N PHE A 14 8.19 -32.92 -4.75
CA PHE A 14 9.25 -32.10 -5.29
C PHE A 14 10.18 -32.94 -6.18
N GLU A 15 10.65 -32.31 -7.25
CA GLU A 15 11.72 -32.85 -8.09
C GLU A 15 12.89 -31.87 -8.19
N ARG A 16 14.08 -32.39 -8.48
CA ARG A 16 15.27 -31.57 -8.66
C ARG A 16 15.46 -31.26 -10.14
N THR A 17 15.47 -29.98 -10.47
CA THR A 17 15.80 -29.51 -11.83
C THR A 17 17.29 -29.22 -11.95
N GLY A 18 17.96 -29.87 -12.94
CA GLY A 18 19.36 -29.64 -13.26
C GLY A 18 20.36 -30.22 -12.24
N ARG A 19 21.66 -29.86 -12.38
CA ARG A 19 22.72 -30.31 -11.48
C ARG A 19 22.63 -29.70 -10.07
N GLY A 20 21.53 -29.98 -9.35
CA GLY A 20 21.53 -29.98 -7.88
C GLY A 20 21.20 -28.68 -7.14
N LYS A 21 20.54 -27.67 -7.72
CA LYS A 21 20.34 -26.38 -7.00
C LYS A 21 18.90 -25.86 -6.85
N ALA A 22 17.90 -26.41 -7.53
CA ALA A 22 16.52 -25.96 -7.35
C ALA A 22 15.56 -27.12 -7.14
N PHE A 23 14.64 -26.97 -6.18
CA PHE A 23 13.49 -27.84 -6.00
C PHE A 23 12.30 -27.21 -6.71
N VAL A 24 11.61 -27.97 -7.55
CA VAL A 24 10.38 -27.55 -8.23
C VAL A 24 9.28 -28.51 -7.79
N LEU A 25 8.07 -28.01 -7.61
CA LEU A 25 6.91 -28.85 -7.34
C LEU A 25 6.61 -29.75 -8.54
N THR A 26 6.24 -30.99 -8.26
CA THR A 26 5.61 -31.86 -9.26
C THR A 26 4.15 -31.42 -9.45
N SER A 27 3.47 -31.88 -10.50
CA SER A 27 2.03 -31.58 -10.67
C SER A 27 1.18 -32.01 -9.47
N ILE A 28 1.52 -33.14 -8.84
CA ILE A 28 0.86 -33.58 -7.61
C ILE A 28 1.29 -32.74 -6.40
N GLY A 29 2.51 -32.19 -6.43
CA GLY A 29 3.00 -31.26 -5.43
C GLY A 29 2.23 -29.94 -5.46
N GLU A 30 1.96 -29.39 -6.65
CA GLU A 30 1.13 -28.18 -6.82
C GLU A 30 -0.29 -28.42 -6.28
N GLU A 31 -0.92 -29.54 -6.63
CA GLU A 31 -2.22 -29.94 -6.12
C GLU A 31 -2.22 -30.13 -4.58
N TYR A 32 -1.13 -30.67 -4.03
CA TYR A 32 -0.99 -30.80 -2.59
C TYR A 32 -0.92 -29.46 -1.89
N VAL A 33 -0.13 -28.51 -2.41
CA VAL A 33 0.00 -27.16 -1.84
C VAL A 33 -1.37 -26.45 -1.80
N VAL A 34 -2.10 -26.44 -2.92
CA VAL A 34 -3.43 -25.83 -2.99
C VAL A 34 -4.40 -26.41 -1.94
N ARG A 35 -4.35 -27.73 -1.71
CA ARG A 35 -5.21 -28.36 -0.70
C ARG A 35 -4.72 -28.13 0.71
N ALA A 36 -3.40 -28.11 0.93
CA ALA A 36 -2.81 -27.81 2.23
C ALA A 36 -3.15 -26.38 2.67
N GLU A 37 -3.10 -25.40 1.75
CA GLU A 37 -3.52 -24.01 2.02
C GLU A 37 -4.99 -23.96 2.47
N LYS A 38 -5.90 -24.65 1.78
CA LYS A 38 -7.31 -24.74 2.19
C LYS A 38 -7.50 -25.40 3.56
N MET A 39 -6.70 -26.40 3.88
CA MET A 39 -6.75 -27.04 5.21
C MET A 39 -6.28 -26.08 6.31
N LEU A 40 -5.26 -25.27 6.04
CA LEU A 40 -4.77 -24.26 6.97
C LEU A 40 -5.81 -23.14 7.17
N GLU A 41 -6.51 -22.73 6.10
CA GLU A 41 -7.62 -21.78 6.18
C GLU A 41 -8.75 -22.29 7.07
N LEU A 42 -9.22 -23.53 6.83
CA LEU A 42 -10.26 -24.17 7.67
C LEU A 42 -9.83 -24.35 9.11
N LYS A 43 -8.55 -24.65 9.33
CA LYS A 43 -8.00 -24.72 10.69
C LYS A 43 -8.03 -23.36 11.37
N ALA A 44 -7.62 -22.30 10.70
CA ALA A 44 -7.65 -20.95 11.25
C ALA A 44 -9.08 -20.48 11.57
N GLU A 45 -10.06 -20.82 10.70
CA GLU A 45 -11.48 -20.57 10.97
C GLU A 45 -11.94 -21.31 12.24
N PHE A 46 -11.59 -22.59 12.37
CA PHE A 46 -11.96 -23.39 13.53
C PHE A 46 -11.27 -22.90 14.81
N ASP A 47 -9.98 -22.58 14.76
CA ASP A 47 -9.24 -22.04 15.92
C ASP A 47 -9.91 -20.72 16.39
N GLY A 48 -10.34 -19.87 15.45
CA GLY A 48 -11.12 -18.64 15.75
C GLY A 48 -12.46 -18.94 16.44
N LEU A 49 -13.20 -19.97 16.01
CA LEU A 49 -14.43 -20.39 16.66
C LEU A 49 -14.19 -20.89 18.09
N VAL A 50 -13.11 -21.65 18.31
CA VAL A 50 -12.74 -22.16 19.64
C VAL A 50 -12.34 -21.03 20.58
N GLU A 51 -11.56 -20.07 20.11
CA GLU A 51 -11.19 -18.88 20.89
C GLU A 51 -12.42 -18.05 21.28
N ASN A 52 -13.38 -17.90 20.38
CA ASN A 52 -14.65 -17.20 20.64
C ASN A 52 -15.48 -17.88 21.73
N GLU A 53 -15.56 -19.22 21.73
CA GLU A 53 -16.31 -19.98 22.71
C GLU A 53 -15.64 -19.96 24.11
N LEU A 54 -14.31 -19.98 24.15
CA LEU A 54 -13.54 -20.01 25.38
C LEU A 54 -13.54 -18.67 26.14
N HIS A 55 -13.64 -17.55 25.47
CA HIS A 55 -13.44 -16.24 26.10
C HIS A 55 -14.70 -15.42 26.34
N LYS A 56 -15.90 -15.81 25.83
CA LYS A 56 -17.14 -14.98 25.82
C LYS A 56 -16.89 -13.52 25.40
N SER A 57 -15.82 -13.32 24.65
CA SER A 57 -15.28 -12.06 24.20
C SER A 57 -15.48 -11.99 22.69
N TYR A 58 -15.72 -10.81 22.16
CA TYR A 58 -15.71 -10.62 20.72
C TYR A 58 -14.36 -11.10 20.16
N PRO A 59 -14.34 -11.81 19.02
CA PRO A 59 -13.08 -12.19 18.40
C PRO A 59 -12.26 -10.94 18.10
N ALA A 60 -10.95 -11.04 18.29
CA ALA A 60 -10.06 -9.94 17.93
C ALA A 60 -10.19 -9.59 16.44
N ILE A 61 -10.44 -8.33 16.13
CA ILE A 61 -10.52 -7.85 14.74
C ILE A 61 -9.10 -7.63 14.22
N ARG A 62 -8.70 -8.35 13.18
CA ARG A 62 -7.34 -8.29 12.63
C ARG A 62 -7.34 -7.49 11.33
N VAL A 63 -6.68 -6.33 11.33
CA VAL A 63 -6.62 -5.41 10.18
C VAL A 63 -5.20 -5.27 9.68
N GLY A 64 -4.98 -5.62 8.43
CA GLY A 64 -3.74 -5.33 7.70
C GLY A 64 -3.78 -3.93 7.09
N ILE A 65 -2.73 -3.13 7.28
CA ILE A 65 -2.65 -1.79 6.71
C ILE A 65 -1.22 -1.47 6.29
N GLN A 66 -1.04 -0.71 5.20
CA GLN A 66 0.30 -0.29 4.80
C GLN A 66 0.94 0.57 5.89
N GLN A 67 2.19 0.23 6.27
CA GLN A 67 2.91 0.82 7.40
C GLN A 67 2.81 2.34 7.47
N ARG A 68 3.03 3.02 6.36
CA ARG A 68 2.99 4.48 6.31
C ARG A 68 1.59 5.05 6.60
N ARG A 69 0.53 4.35 6.17
CA ARG A 69 -0.86 4.74 6.47
C ARG A 69 -1.22 4.48 7.92
N ALA A 70 -0.68 3.41 8.50
CA ALA A 70 -0.96 3.04 9.89
C ALA A 70 -0.64 4.20 10.83
N ILE A 71 0.48 4.88 10.63
CA ILE A 71 0.95 6.00 11.48
C ILE A 71 -0.10 7.12 11.59
N SER A 72 -0.74 7.44 10.49
CA SER A 72 -1.67 8.58 10.44
C SER A 72 -3.13 8.21 10.70
N ILE A 73 -3.54 6.97 10.45
CA ILE A 73 -4.94 6.56 10.46
C ILE A 73 -5.30 5.77 11.72
N VAL A 74 -4.45 4.82 12.12
CA VAL A 74 -4.75 3.88 13.20
C VAL A 74 -5.00 4.57 14.55
N PRO A 75 -4.20 5.54 15.01
CA PRO A 75 -4.40 6.15 16.32
C PRO A 75 -5.79 6.81 16.46
N GLU A 76 -6.22 7.58 15.48
CA GLU A 76 -7.51 8.26 15.46
C GLU A 76 -8.67 7.26 15.35
N ALA A 77 -8.56 6.29 14.43
CA ALA A 77 -9.59 5.29 14.24
C ALA A 77 -9.76 4.42 15.49
N LEU A 78 -8.65 4.00 16.10
CA LEU A 78 -8.69 3.15 17.30
C LEU A 78 -9.26 3.91 18.51
N GLN A 79 -8.89 5.17 18.70
CA GLN A 79 -9.45 5.99 19.76
C GLN A 79 -10.99 6.04 19.68
N ARG A 80 -11.54 6.37 18.51
CA ARG A 80 -12.99 6.41 18.27
C ARG A 80 -13.65 5.05 18.45
N PHE A 81 -12.99 3.98 18.03
CA PHE A 81 -13.51 2.62 18.17
C PHE A 81 -13.62 2.19 19.64
N MET A 82 -12.58 2.43 20.43
CA MET A 82 -12.53 2.04 21.84
C MET A 82 -13.55 2.79 22.72
N GLU A 83 -14.01 3.98 22.31
CA GLU A 83 -15.10 4.69 23.00
C GLU A 83 -16.40 3.89 22.98
N LYS A 84 -16.67 3.12 21.93
CA LYS A 84 -17.89 2.33 21.78
C LYS A 84 -17.72 0.85 22.12
N TYR A 85 -16.56 0.30 21.83
CA TYR A 85 -16.24 -1.11 22.01
C TYR A 85 -14.94 -1.30 22.82
N PRO A 86 -14.93 -0.92 24.12
CA PRO A 86 -13.71 -0.94 24.94
C PRO A 86 -13.17 -2.36 25.19
N ASP A 87 -14.05 -3.38 25.13
CA ASP A 87 -13.70 -4.77 25.43
C ASP A 87 -13.39 -5.61 24.17
N VAL A 88 -13.32 -4.98 23.00
CA VAL A 88 -13.00 -5.68 21.75
C VAL A 88 -11.54 -5.49 21.41
N ASP A 89 -10.81 -6.59 21.31
CA ASP A 89 -9.42 -6.56 20.88
C ASP A 89 -9.30 -6.22 19.39
N VAL A 90 -8.41 -5.30 19.05
CA VAL A 90 -8.08 -4.96 17.67
C VAL A 90 -6.59 -5.15 17.45
N ILE A 91 -6.24 -5.91 16.42
CA ILE A 91 -4.85 -6.17 16.04
C ILE A 91 -4.59 -5.53 14.69
N PHE A 92 -3.79 -4.48 14.67
CA PHE A 92 -3.28 -3.91 13.43
C PHE A 92 -1.94 -4.55 13.07
N ARG A 93 -1.85 -5.05 11.84
CA ARG A 93 -0.60 -5.55 11.25
C ARG A 93 -0.20 -4.66 10.10
N ASP A 94 0.99 -4.14 10.16
CA ASP A 94 1.53 -3.28 9.11
C ASP A 94 2.59 -4.00 8.28
N GLY A 95 2.73 -3.57 7.03
CA GLY A 95 3.69 -4.13 6.10
C GLY A 95 3.63 -3.48 4.72
N ASN A 96 4.49 -3.94 3.83
CA ASN A 96 4.37 -3.60 2.41
C ASN A 96 3.23 -4.38 1.75
N LEU A 97 2.93 -4.09 0.49
CA LEU A 97 1.82 -4.73 -0.21
C LEU A 97 1.99 -6.27 -0.34
N GLY A 98 3.22 -6.75 -0.49
CA GLY A 98 3.54 -8.17 -0.56
C GLY A 98 3.25 -8.87 0.77
N ASP A 99 3.73 -8.29 1.88
CA ASP A 99 3.52 -8.80 3.23
C ASP A 99 2.03 -8.87 3.57
N LEU A 100 1.29 -7.79 3.30
CA LEU A 100 -0.16 -7.74 3.53
C LEU A 100 -0.92 -8.78 2.69
N THR A 101 -0.50 -8.99 1.45
CA THR A 101 -1.08 -10.01 0.58
C THR A 101 -0.85 -11.41 1.13
N CYS A 102 0.36 -11.69 1.67
CA CYS A 102 0.68 -12.93 2.35
C CYS A 102 -0.19 -13.12 3.59
N MET A 103 -0.24 -12.13 4.48
CA MET A 103 -1.06 -12.14 5.69
C MET A 103 -2.54 -12.39 5.39
N TYR A 104 -3.06 -11.78 4.31
CA TYR A 104 -4.43 -12.00 3.87
C TYR A 104 -4.64 -13.45 3.40
N ARG A 105 -3.75 -13.99 2.58
CA ARG A 105 -3.82 -15.38 2.09
C ARG A 105 -3.73 -16.39 3.22
N GLU A 106 -2.86 -16.16 4.20
CA GLU A 106 -2.67 -17.01 5.37
C GLU A 106 -3.80 -16.91 6.41
N GLY A 107 -4.76 -15.98 6.23
CA GLY A 107 -5.82 -15.76 7.22
C GLY A 107 -5.36 -15.09 8.51
N SER A 108 -4.16 -14.49 8.51
CA SER A 108 -3.65 -13.77 9.68
C SER A 108 -4.19 -12.36 9.81
N VAL A 109 -4.93 -11.86 8.81
CA VAL A 109 -5.76 -10.66 8.84
C VAL A 109 -7.14 -10.95 8.27
N ASP A 110 -8.18 -10.32 8.82
CA ASP A 110 -9.57 -10.43 8.39
C ASP A 110 -9.89 -9.38 7.32
N PHE A 111 -9.32 -8.20 7.51
CA PHE A 111 -9.47 -7.03 6.63
C PHE A 111 -8.11 -6.49 6.23
N MET A 112 -8.03 -5.89 5.05
CA MET A 112 -6.82 -5.25 4.57
C MET A 112 -7.14 -3.91 3.92
N VAL A 113 -6.44 -2.85 4.30
CA VAL A 113 -6.47 -1.54 3.64
C VAL A 113 -5.21 -1.40 2.81
N SER A 114 -5.36 -1.43 1.50
CA SER A 114 -4.23 -1.47 0.57
C SER A 114 -4.55 -0.88 -0.80
N ILE A 115 -3.53 -0.70 -1.61
CA ILE A 115 -3.70 -0.38 -3.03
C ILE A 115 -4.27 -1.60 -3.76
N PHE A 116 -5.29 -1.35 -4.61
CA PHE A 116 -5.94 -2.41 -5.39
C PHE A 116 -4.96 -3.22 -6.25
N ARG A 117 -5.21 -4.54 -6.28
CA ARG A 117 -4.55 -5.51 -7.17
C ARG A 117 -5.57 -6.52 -7.66
N ASP A 118 -5.47 -6.87 -8.94
CA ASP A 118 -6.35 -7.84 -9.59
C ASP A 118 -6.10 -9.32 -9.17
N GLU A 119 -5.15 -9.57 -8.28
CA GLU A 119 -4.61 -10.91 -8.01
C GLU A 119 -5.10 -11.58 -6.72
N LEU A 120 -6.19 -11.09 -6.11
CA LEU A 120 -6.76 -11.71 -4.92
C LEU A 120 -8.04 -12.48 -5.29
N PRO A 121 -7.94 -13.79 -5.59
CA PRO A 121 -9.12 -14.61 -5.79
C PRO A 121 -9.95 -14.64 -4.49
N ASP A 122 -11.25 -14.71 -4.63
CA ASP A 122 -12.21 -14.79 -3.52
C ASP A 122 -12.19 -13.60 -2.53
N ALA A 123 -11.69 -12.45 -2.97
CA ALA A 123 -11.75 -11.21 -2.21
C ALA A 123 -12.92 -10.31 -2.67
N VAL A 124 -13.50 -9.62 -1.71
CA VAL A 124 -14.31 -8.42 -1.94
C VAL A 124 -13.38 -7.23 -1.82
N CYS A 125 -13.35 -6.38 -2.84
CA CYS A 125 -12.56 -5.16 -2.86
C CYS A 125 -13.51 -3.97 -2.95
N GLN A 126 -13.58 -3.19 -1.88
CA GLN A 126 -14.38 -1.96 -1.82
C GLN A 126 -13.48 -0.75 -1.98
N GLU A 127 -13.69 0.07 -3.01
CA GLU A 127 -12.92 1.29 -3.20
C GLU A 127 -13.23 2.30 -2.09
N ILE A 128 -12.17 2.75 -1.41
CA ILE A 128 -12.25 3.80 -0.38
C ILE A 128 -12.05 5.17 -1.04
N ALA A 129 -10.97 5.31 -1.81
CA ALA A 129 -10.59 6.55 -2.49
C ALA A 129 -9.71 6.27 -3.71
N LYS A 130 -9.66 7.24 -4.62
CA LYS A 130 -8.64 7.31 -5.67
C LYS A 130 -7.51 8.21 -5.22
N GLU A 131 -6.30 7.76 -5.46
CA GLU A 131 -5.10 8.36 -4.94
C GLU A 131 -4.17 8.75 -6.08
N PRO A 132 -4.04 10.05 -6.37
CA PRO A 132 -3.09 10.51 -7.36
C PRO A 132 -1.65 10.22 -6.97
N VAL A 133 -0.84 9.90 -7.97
CA VAL A 133 0.61 9.82 -7.85
C VAL A 133 1.21 11.15 -8.20
N LEU A 134 2.08 11.64 -7.35
CA LEU A 134 2.72 12.95 -7.47
C LEU A 134 4.21 12.80 -7.75
N LEU A 135 4.76 13.70 -8.53
CA LEU A 135 6.20 13.96 -8.59
C LEU A 135 6.61 14.80 -7.38
N ALA A 136 7.75 14.47 -6.79
CA ALA A 136 8.38 15.24 -5.73
C ALA A 136 9.73 15.76 -6.23
N LEU A 137 9.87 17.08 -6.34
CA LEU A 137 11.06 17.75 -6.83
C LEU A 137 11.62 18.71 -5.77
N PRO A 138 12.94 18.95 -5.73
CA PRO A 138 13.48 20.09 -5.00
C PRO A 138 12.86 21.41 -5.53
N ASP A 139 12.58 22.36 -4.65
CA ASP A 139 12.01 23.67 -5.05
C ASP A 139 12.95 24.47 -5.97
N THR A 140 14.25 24.18 -5.91
CA THR A 140 15.29 24.78 -6.75
C THR A 140 15.46 24.11 -8.11
N HIS A 141 14.73 23.00 -8.37
CA HIS A 141 14.91 22.26 -9.61
C HIS A 141 14.41 23.07 -10.82
N PRO A 142 15.18 23.18 -11.92
CA PRO A 142 14.82 24.02 -13.08
C PRO A 142 13.44 23.69 -13.67
N ALA A 143 13.04 22.42 -13.65
CA ALA A 143 11.76 21.96 -14.17
C ALA A 143 10.54 22.56 -13.43
N VAL A 144 10.71 23.05 -12.21
CA VAL A 144 9.63 23.70 -11.44
C VAL A 144 9.06 24.92 -12.19
N SER A 145 9.88 25.60 -12.99
CA SER A 145 9.45 26.76 -13.81
C SER A 145 8.50 26.40 -14.96
N TYR A 146 8.41 25.12 -15.33
CA TYR A 146 7.49 24.63 -16.37
C TYR A 146 6.16 24.13 -15.81
N ALA A 147 5.97 24.22 -14.48
CA ALA A 147 4.71 23.81 -13.87
C ALA A 147 3.56 24.74 -14.28
N TYR A 148 2.37 24.17 -14.41
CA TYR A 148 1.16 24.93 -14.76
C TYR A 148 -0.02 24.44 -13.90
N SER A 149 -0.91 25.38 -13.57
CA SER A 149 -2.11 25.06 -12.80
C SER A 149 -3.26 24.70 -13.73
N VAL A 150 -4.11 23.77 -13.28
CA VAL A 150 -5.37 23.41 -13.93
C VAL A 150 -6.48 23.71 -12.92
N GLU A 151 -7.54 24.37 -13.36
CA GLU A 151 -8.67 24.71 -12.51
C GLU A 151 -9.33 23.45 -11.95
N GLY A 152 -9.52 23.40 -10.64
CA GLY A 152 -10.08 22.25 -9.92
C GLY A 152 -9.06 21.22 -9.43
N ASP A 153 -7.79 21.31 -9.85
CA ASP A 153 -6.74 20.44 -9.36
C ASP A 153 -5.98 21.07 -8.18
N ILE A 154 -5.67 20.22 -7.19
CA ILE A 154 -5.05 20.64 -5.92
C ILE A 154 -3.58 21.01 -6.11
N PHE A 155 -2.87 20.27 -6.97
CA PHE A 155 -1.45 20.48 -7.26
C PHE A 155 -1.26 20.98 -8.69
N PRO A 156 -0.22 21.80 -8.91
CA PRO A 156 0.18 22.14 -10.27
C PRO A 156 0.64 20.87 -11.01
N HIS A 157 0.52 20.91 -12.31
CA HIS A 157 0.96 19.84 -13.20
C HIS A 157 2.38 20.10 -13.69
N LEU A 158 3.11 19.02 -13.91
CA LEU A 158 4.41 19.06 -14.55
C LEU A 158 4.50 17.96 -15.63
N ASP A 159 4.92 18.36 -16.83
CA ASP A 159 5.22 17.37 -17.86
C ASP A 159 6.51 16.62 -17.49
N ILE A 160 6.37 15.34 -17.20
CA ILE A 160 7.50 14.48 -16.77
C ILE A 160 8.62 14.42 -17.82
N ARG A 161 8.35 14.78 -19.09
CA ARG A 161 9.37 14.83 -20.15
C ARG A 161 10.46 15.88 -19.88
N HIS A 162 10.19 16.90 -19.06
CA HIS A 162 11.22 17.83 -18.59
C HIS A 162 12.22 17.20 -17.64
N LEU A 163 11.99 15.94 -17.22
CA LEU A 163 12.82 15.21 -16.27
C LEU A 163 13.61 14.06 -16.94
N ASP A 164 13.71 14.06 -18.29
CA ASP A 164 14.56 13.08 -18.99
C ASP A 164 16.02 13.26 -18.60
N ARG A 165 16.75 12.14 -18.39
CA ARG A 165 18.14 12.11 -17.94
C ARG A 165 18.42 12.60 -16.52
N GLU A 166 17.38 12.91 -15.75
CA GLU A 166 17.54 13.29 -14.34
C GLU A 166 17.81 12.08 -13.44
N THR A 167 18.21 12.36 -12.18
CA THR A 167 18.36 11.33 -11.15
C THR A 167 17.01 11.06 -10.49
N PHE A 168 16.54 9.82 -10.55
CA PHE A 168 15.34 9.39 -9.85
C PHE A 168 15.69 8.56 -8.61
N ILE A 169 15.07 8.91 -7.49
CA ILE A 169 15.15 8.22 -6.21
C ILE A 169 13.84 7.44 -6.06
N VAL A 170 13.92 6.13 -6.07
CA VAL A 170 12.75 5.25 -6.13
C VAL A 170 12.78 4.19 -5.04
N PRO A 171 11.62 3.65 -4.64
CA PRO A 171 11.56 2.55 -3.69
C PRO A 171 12.19 1.27 -4.23
N MET A 172 12.44 0.30 -3.33
CA MET A 172 12.88 -1.04 -3.69
C MET A 172 11.83 -1.77 -4.53
N GLN A 173 12.26 -2.85 -5.25
CA GLN A 173 11.46 -3.55 -6.26
C GLN A 173 10.17 -4.18 -5.74
N ASP A 174 10.12 -4.58 -4.48
CA ASP A 174 8.99 -5.20 -3.80
C ASP A 174 7.87 -4.21 -3.40
N GLN A 175 8.14 -2.91 -3.47
CA GLN A 175 7.17 -1.89 -3.07
C GLN A 175 6.24 -1.48 -4.21
N SER A 176 4.96 -1.25 -3.89
CA SER A 176 3.92 -0.88 -4.85
C SER A 176 4.24 0.40 -5.64
N MET A 177 4.84 1.40 -4.98
CA MET A 177 5.23 2.65 -5.62
C MET A 177 6.34 2.44 -6.66
N ARG A 178 7.24 1.47 -6.48
CA ARG A 178 8.28 1.17 -7.48
C ARG A 178 7.67 0.74 -8.80
N ARG A 179 6.69 -0.15 -8.79
CA ARG A 179 5.98 -0.58 -10.01
C ARG A 179 5.27 0.58 -10.67
N THR A 180 4.63 1.42 -9.88
CA THR A 180 3.97 2.64 -10.41
C THR A 180 4.98 3.59 -11.03
N ALA A 181 6.11 3.84 -10.38
CA ALA A 181 7.18 4.69 -10.92
C ALA A 181 7.74 4.12 -12.24
N ASN A 182 8.05 2.83 -12.29
CA ASN A 182 8.52 2.17 -13.51
C ASN A 182 7.52 2.30 -14.65
N TYR A 183 6.23 2.03 -14.38
CA TYR A 183 5.15 2.18 -15.36
C TYR A 183 5.07 3.61 -15.92
N ILE A 184 5.14 4.64 -15.05
CA ILE A 184 5.10 6.04 -15.44
C ILE A 184 6.30 6.40 -16.31
N LEU A 185 7.51 6.03 -15.89
CA LEU A 185 8.74 6.32 -16.62
C LEU A 185 8.75 5.65 -18.00
N GLU A 186 8.34 4.40 -18.07
CA GLU A 186 8.24 3.65 -19.33
C GLU A 186 7.21 4.24 -20.28
N ARG A 187 5.99 4.51 -19.79
CA ARG A 187 4.90 5.10 -20.57
C ARG A 187 5.26 6.48 -21.11
N ALA A 188 5.94 7.29 -20.30
CA ALA A 188 6.42 8.61 -20.70
C ALA A 188 7.72 8.56 -21.54
N ARG A 189 8.30 7.36 -21.73
CA ARG A 189 9.59 7.14 -22.42
C ARG A 189 10.74 7.91 -21.79
N ILE A 190 10.71 8.09 -20.47
CA ILE A 190 11.80 8.73 -19.72
C ILE A 190 12.95 7.76 -19.56
N ARG A 191 14.14 8.24 -19.78
CA ARG A 191 15.40 7.52 -19.55
C ARG A 191 16.15 8.17 -18.41
N PRO A 192 16.02 7.67 -17.17
CA PRO A 192 16.76 8.19 -16.04
C PRO A 192 18.27 8.22 -16.31
N GLY A 193 18.93 9.33 -16.00
CA GLY A 193 20.38 9.42 -16.01
C GLY A 193 20.99 8.57 -14.89
N ARG A 194 20.29 8.49 -13.75
CA ARG A 194 20.64 7.64 -12.61
C ARG A 194 19.36 7.17 -11.89
N ILE A 195 19.40 5.97 -11.37
CA ILE A 195 18.38 5.46 -10.44
C ILE A 195 19.05 5.17 -9.10
N ILE A 196 18.50 5.71 -8.01
CA ILE A 196 18.90 5.44 -6.63
C ILE A 196 17.74 4.68 -5.98
N GLU A 197 18.01 3.50 -5.46
CA GLU A 197 16.99 2.64 -4.82
C GLU A 197 17.09 2.75 -3.30
N ILE A 198 15.97 3.05 -2.64
CA ILE A 198 15.90 3.27 -1.20
C ILE A 198 14.74 2.46 -0.60
N GLY A 199 15.01 1.74 0.51
CA GLY A 199 14.00 0.91 1.19
C GLY A 199 12.93 1.72 1.93
N HIS A 200 13.27 2.88 2.47
CA HIS A 200 12.38 3.71 3.29
C HIS A 200 11.94 4.96 2.55
N PHE A 201 10.63 5.14 2.48
CA PHE A 201 10.04 6.23 1.72
C PHE A 201 10.41 7.64 2.26
N ASP A 202 10.49 7.79 3.58
CA ASP A 202 10.87 9.07 4.22
C ASP A 202 12.30 9.49 3.87
N VAL A 203 13.19 8.51 3.67
CA VAL A 203 14.55 8.77 3.19
C VAL A 203 14.54 9.31 1.76
N ILE A 204 13.65 8.79 0.90
CA ILE A 204 13.49 9.31 -0.47
C ILE A 204 13.14 10.81 -0.43
N LEU A 205 12.10 11.19 0.33
CA LEU A 205 11.70 12.59 0.43
C LEU A 205 12.77 13.47 1.10
N SER A 206 13.48 12.96 2.09
CA SER A 206 14.62 13.66 2.68
C SER A 206 15.72 13.93 1.66
N MET A 207 16.03 12.96 0.79
CA MET A 207 17.02 13.12 -0.27
C MET A 207 16.55 14.11 -1.34
N VAL A 208 15.25 14.08 -1.71
CA VAL A 208 14.67 15.11 -2.59
C VAL A 208 14.79 16.49 -1.96
N ASN A 209 14.48 16.64 -0.68
CA ASN A 209 14.59 17.90 0.06
C ASN A 209 16.03 18.47 0.07
N GLN A 210 17.04 17.59 -0.04
CA GLN A 210 18.45 17.97 -0.15
C GLN A 210 18.92 18.19 -1.60
N GLY A 211 18.04 18.09 -2.58
CA GLY A 211 18.39 18.29 -3.98
C GLY A 211 19.12 17.12 -4.65
N LEU A 212 19.08 15.92 -4.06
CA LEU A 212 19.84 14.76 -4.57
C LEU A 212 19.15 14.04 -5.74
N GLY A 213 17.92 14.42 -6.07
CA GLY A 213 17.17 13.86 -7.19
C GLY A 213 15.66 14.07 -7.05
N ILE A 214 14.90 13.32 -7.84
CA ILE A 214 13.46 13.44 -8.00
C ILE A 214 12.82 12.16 -7.47
N GLY A 215 11.72 12.29 -6.74
CA GLY A 215 10.95 11.16 -6.19
C GLY A 215 9.52 11.12 -6.71
N PHE A 216 8.83 10.06 -6.32
CA PHE A 216 7.38 9.94 -6.48
C PHE A 216 6.74 9.87 -5.09
N ASN A 217 5.51 10.38 -4.98
CA ASN A 217 4.72 10.30 -3.75
C ASN A 217 3.26 9.99 -4.08
N ARG A 218 2.43 9.80 -3.07
CA ARG A 218 0.98 9.63 -3.19
C ARG A 218 0.26 10.67 -2.35
N LEU A 219 -0.93 11.05 -2.78
CA LEU A 219 -1.75 12.01 -2.05
C LEU A 219 -1.94 11.59 -0.58
N GLY A 220 -2.31 10.36 -0.30
CA GLY A 220 -2.56 9.88 1.07
C GLY A 220 -1.33 9.80 1.99
N TYR A 221 -0.20 10.37 1.57
CA TYR A 221 1.00 10.54 2.41
C TYR A 221 1.38 12.02 2.60
N ILE A 222 0.48 12.94 2.24
CA ILE A 222 0.75 14.39 2.27
C ILE A 222 0.96 14.93 3.69
N SER A 223 0.24 14.43 4.68
CA SER A 223 0.40 14.88 6.06
C SER A 223 1.86 14.80 6.56
N ASP A 224 2.65 13.93 5.94
CA ASP A 224 4.09 13.83 6.18
C ASP A 224 4.91 14.78 5.28
N MET A 225 4.30 15.37 4.25
CA MET A 225 4.98 16.26 3.31
C MET A 225 5.33 17.62 3.91
N GLN A 226 4.58 18.10 4.88
CA GLN A 226 4.83 19.36 5.58
C GLN A 226 6.18 19.40 6.30
N LYS A 227 6.80 18.24 6.51
CA LYS A 227 8.14 18.12 7.10
C LYS A 227 9.28 18.51 6.14
N PHE A 228 9.01 18.68 4.85
CA PHE A 228 10.01 18.89 3.80
C PHE A 228 9.79 20.24 3.11
N GLU A 229 10.36 21.31 3.66
CA GLU A 229 10.16 22.69 3.22
C GLU A 229 10.62 22.96 1.77
N HIS A 230 11.63 22.23 1.32
CA HIS A 230 12.24 22.37 -0.01
C HIS A 230 11.75 21.36 -1.03
N VAL A 231 10.64 20.67 -0.77
CA VAL A 231 10.03 19.74 -1.74
C VAL A 231 8.78 20.37 -2.33
N ARG A 232 8.65 20.29 -3.65
CA ARG A 232 7.44 20.67 -4.40
C ARG A 232 6.81 19.44 -5.02
N TYR A 233 5.48 19.41 -5.02
CA TYR A 233 4.71 18.29 -5.52
C TYR A 233 3.91 18.68 -6.76
N PHE A 234 3.85 17.77 -7.74
CA PHE A 234 3.21 18.01 -9.02
C PHE A 234 2.40 16.80 -9.46
N LEU A 235 1.23 17.04 -10.03
CA LEU A 235 0.54 16.04 -10.84
C LEU A 235 1.31 15.79 -12.13
N ILE A 236 1.26 14.55 -12.62
CA ILE A 236 2.06 14.12 -13.76
C ILE A 236 1.26 14.32 -15.04
N ASN A 237 1.70 15.24 -15.90
CA ASN A 237 1.04 15.57 -17.14
C ASN A 237 -0.45 15.97 -16.93
N ARG A 238 -1.27 15.90 -17.97
CA ARG A 238 -2.73 15.99 -17.85
C ARG A 238 -3.39 14.66 -17.53
N GLU A 239 -2.69 13.56 -17.72
CA GLU A 239 -3.15 12.22 -17.34
C GLU A 239 -2.86 12.04 -15.85
N SER A 240 -3.91 11.98 -15.02
CA SER A 240 -3.71 11.68 -13.61
C SER A 240 -3.43 10.19 -13.43
N TYR A 241 -2.17 9.86 -13.10
CA TYR A 241 -1.84 8.53 -12.65
C TYR A 241 -2.43 8.32 -11.25
N GLN A 242 -3.39 7.42 -11.15
CA GLN A 242 -4.10 7.17 -9.90
C GLN A 242 -4.00 5.71 -9.51
N SER A 243 -4.02 5.46 -8.21
CA SER A 243 -4.21 4.13 -7.65
C SER A 243 -5.51 4.12 -6.87
N SER A 244 -6.25 3.01 -6.90
CA SER A 244 -7.40 2.83 -6.02
C SER A 244 -6.93 2.29 -4.68
N LEU A 245 -7.23 3.01 -3.60
CA LEU A 245 -7.14 2.51 -2.24
C LEU A 245 -8.40 1.73 -1.93
N VAL A 246 -8.26 0.51 -1.48
CA VAL A 246 -9.37 -0.42 -1.26
C VAL A 246 -9.34 -1.02 0.14
N LEU A 247 -10.53 -1.29 0.65
CA LEU A 247 -10.76 -2.22 1.74
C LEU A 247 -10.99 -3.61 1.14
N VAL A 248 -10.26 -4.59 1.60
CA VAL A 248 -10.30 -5.98 1.12
C VAL A 248 -10.68 -6.91 2.26
N TYR A 249 -11.58 -7.84 1.99
CA TYR A 249 -11.96 -8.93 2.90
C TYR A 249 -12.44 -10.16 2.12
N ARG A 250 -12.54 -11.32 2.78
CA ARG A 250 -12.90 -12.57 2.11
C ARG A 250 -14.35 -12.56 1.66
N LYS A 251 -14.61 -13.07 0.47
CA LYS A 251 -15.98 -13.29 -0.03
C LYS A 251 -16.67 -14.30 0.88
N GLY A 252 -17.85 -13.94 1.37
CA GLY A 252 -18.60 -14.75 2.32
C GLY A 252 -18.32 -14.48 3.79
N HIS A 253 -17.35 -13.61 4.13
CA HIS A 253 -17.17 -13.13 5.49
C HIS A 253 -18.42 -12.36 5.94
N VAL A 254 -19.00 -12.80 7.07
CA VAL A 254 -20.15 -12.12 7.68
C VAL A 254 -19.63 -11.05 8.62
N ILE A 255 -19.68 -9.81 8.17
CA ILE A 255 -19.19 -8.66 8.94
C ILE A 255 -20.10 -8.43 10.15
N SER A 256 -19.57 -8.53 11.35
CA SER A 256 -20.26 -8.22 12.61
C SER A 256 -20.48 -6.71 12.80
N GLU A 257 -21.31 -6.31 13.75
CA GLU A 257 -21.57 -4.88 14.03
C GLU A 257 -20.32 -4.13 14.50
N CYS A 258 -19.47 -4.76 15.32
CA CYS A 258 -18.24 -4.13 15.79
C CYS A 258 -17.20 -4.00 14.66
N GLU A 259 -17.04 -5.04 13.82
CA GLU A 259 -16.18 -4.97 12.62
C GLU A 259 -16.67 -3.86 11.68
N LYS A 260 -17.96 -3.82 11.36
CA LYS A 260 -18.52 -2.80 10.51
C LYS A 260 -18.22 -1.39 11.05
N TYR A 261 -18.40 -1.18 12.35
CA TYR A 261 -18.14 0.10 12.97
C TYR A 261 -16.67 0.51 12.86
N LEU A 262 -15.72 -0.44 13.08
CA LEU A 262 -14.29 -0.18 12.89
C LEU A 262 -13.96 0.18 11.43
N LEU A 263 -14.52 -0.59 10.48
CA LEU A 263 -14.29 -0.36 9.05
C LEU A 263 -14.86 0.99 8.59
N ASP A 264 -16.06 1.35 9.06
CA ASP A 264 -16.68 2.65 8.74
C ASP A 264 -15.81 3.80 9.25
N ILE A 265 -15.30 3.73 10.50
CA ILE A 265 -14.36 4.71 11.05
C ILE A 265 -13.07 4.80 10.23
N LEU A 266 -12.48 3.66 9.87
CA LEU A 266 -11.26 3.64 9.05
C LEU A 266 -11.49 4.34 7.70
N VAL A 267 -12.59 4.02 7.03
CA VAL A 267 -12.95 4.63 5.74
C VAL A 267 -13.20 6.13 5.88
N GLU A 268 -13.95 6.55 6.91
CA GLU A 268 -14.20 7.96 7.19
C GLU A 268 -12.90 8.72 7.48
N THR A 269 -12.05 8.19 8.37
CA THR A 269 -10.77 8.81 8.72
C THR A 269 -9.89 8.98 7.48
N ILE A 270 -9.82 7.98 6.60
CA ILE A 270 -9.08 8.08 5.35
C ILE A 270 -9.64 9.17 4.45
N ARG A 271 -10.96 9.20 4.24
CA ARG A 271 -11.62 10.18 3.36
C ARG A 271 -11.47 11.61 3.87
N SER A 272 -11.72 11.82 5.18
CA SER A 272 -11.54 13.15 5.80
C SER A 272 -10.12 13.67 5.63
N ARG A 273 -9.10 12.83 5.76
CA ARG A 273 -7.72 13.23 5.52
C ARG A 273 -7.48 13.63 4.08
N TYR A 274 -8.01 12.90 3.12
CA TYR A 274 -7.87 13.26 1.70
C TYR A 274 -8.55 14.59 1.38
N GLU A 275 -9.70 14.87 1.99
CA GLU A 275 -10.39 16.16 1.85
C GLU A 275 -9.60 17.31 2.50
N GLN A 276 -9.02 17.09 3.68
CA GLN A 276 -8.15 18.06 4.35
C GLN A 276 -6.89 18.33 3.53
N GLU A 277 -6.22 17.28 3.09
CA GLU A 277 -5.03 17.36 2.26
C GLU A 277 -5.32 18.05 0.91
N ALA A 278 -6.51 17.83 0.35
CA ALA A 278 -7.01 18.52 -0.81
C ALA A 278 -7.16 20.04 -0.54
N THR A 279 -7.59 20.42 0.66
CA THR A 279 -7.78 21.81 1.04
C THR A 279 -6.45 22.50 1.38
N GLU A 280 -5.57 21.82 2.09
CA GLU A 280 -4.24 22.32 2.50
C GLU A 280 -3.26 22.39 1.34
N GLY A 281 -3.32 21.43 0.40
CA GLY A 281 -2.54 21.44 -0.84
C GLY A 281 -2.79 22.69 -1.70
N SER A 282 -4.01 23.24 -1.66
CA SER A 282 -4.32 24.53 -2.28
C SER A 282 -3.63 25.71 -1.59
N GLY A 283 -3.30 25.60 -0.31
CA GLY A 283 -2.55 26.62 0.46
C GLY A 283 -1.07 26.72 0.10
N VAL A 284 -0.47 25.66 -0.46
CA VAL A 284 0.92 25.67 -0.97
C VAL A 284 1.04 26.53 -2.24
N SER A 285 -0.07 26.83 -2.93
CA SER A 285 -0.14 27.72 -4.09
C SER A 285 0.16 29.20 -3.78
N HIS A 286 0.02 29.67 -2.53
CA HIS A 286 0.22 31.09 -2.16
C HIS A 286 1.68 31.56 -2.09
N TYR A 287 2.65 30.66 -2.28
CA TYR A 287 4.06 31.09 -2.28
C TYR A 287 4.59 31.59 -3.64
N THR A 288 3.79 31.48 -4.71
CA THR A 288 4.20 31.97 -6.04
C THR A 288 3.96 33.48 -6.24
N GLU A 289 3.17 34.15 -5.40
CA GLU A 289 2.83 35.58 -5.57
C GLU A 289 3.72 36.59 -4.81
N LYS A 290 4.73 36.15 -4.05
CA LYS A 290 5.58 37.05 -3.27
C LYS A 290 6.97 37.34 -3.85
N ARG A 291 7.16 37.10 -5.14
CA ARG A 291 8.35 37.61 -5.87
C ARG A 291 7.92 38.22 -7.20
N GLN A 292 7.31 39.41 -7.17
CA GLN A 292 7.41 40.45 -8.16
C GLN A 292 8.10 41.66 -7.55
#